data_3c395d2f4ae9dc54cd4db10e3be1748f
#
_entry.id   3c395d2f4ae9dc54cd4db10e3be1748f
#
_cell.length_a   1.000
_cell.length_b   1.000
_cell.length_c   1.000
_cell.angle_alpha   90.00
_cell.angle_beta   90.00
_cell.angle_gamma   90.00
#
_symmetry.space_group_name_H-M   'P 1'
#
loop_
_entity.id
_entity.type
_entity.pdbx_description
1 polymer ?
#
loop_
_entity_poly.entity_id
_entity_poly.type
_entity_poly.pdbx_seq_one_letter_code
_entity_poly.pdbx_strand_id
1 'polypeptide(L)'
;ISGKVDRVDLAEIDGEPYIRVIDYKSSGKPFDVSDALNGLNMQMLIYLFTLVRNGKARYGDAIPAGVLYMPAKASAFTAERGKDLSKQGNPNDKKMQGFVLENADVIVAMEYDGSGVYIPARIDKDGNIKGKTLDLRELSKLWDKVDENLVNMGEELHHGSIPALPAQGKNYKEICSKCEYWNICTHESNMPARELNDNLKLGEGDEEWESTGRLINSTR
;
A
#
# COMPACT_ATOMS: atom_id res chain seq x y z
N ILE A 1 -5.77 -15.65 -9.31
CA ILE A 1 -5.27 -15.13 -8.00
C ILE A 1 -6.44 -15.20 -7.02
N SER A 2 -6.21 -15.70 -5.82
CA SER A 2 -7.18 -15.71 -4.72
C SER A 2 -6.52 -15.18 -3.45
N GLY A 3 -7.30 -14.57 -2.56
CA GLY A 3 -6.79 -14.02 -1.32
C GLY A 3 -7.89 -13.76 -0.30
N LYS A 4 -7.49 -13.50 0.93
CA LYS A 4 -8.38 -13.15 2.03
C LYS A 4 -7.98 -11.79 2.58
N VAL A 5 -8.95 -10.88 2.64
CA VAL A 5 -8.77 -9.54 3.20
C VAL A 5 -9.10 -9.61 4.70
N ASP A 6 -8.22 -9.07 5.54
CA ASP A 6 -8.42 -9.08 6.98
C ASP A 6 -9.58 -8.14 7.38
N ARG A 7 -9.58 -6.92 6.85
CA ARG A 7 -10.60 -5.92 7.16
C ARG A 7 -10.83 -4.97 5.98
N VAL A 8 -12.10 -4.70 5.73
CA VAL A 8 -12.57 -3.72 4.75
C VAL A 8 -13.49 -2.75 5.49
N ASP A 9 -13.21 -1.46 5.41
CA ASP A 9 -14.09 -0.42 5.93
C ASP A 9 -14.72 0.35 4.77
N LEU A 10 -16.00 0.67 4.93
CA LEU A 10 -16.80 1.47 4.01
C LEU A 10 -17.28 2.72 4.75
N ALA A 11 -17.16 3.88 4.11
CA ALA A 11 -17.78 5.12 4.55
C ALA A 11 -18.59 5.71 3.40
N GLU A 12 -19.72 6.34 3.72
CA GLU A 12 -20.49 7.14 2.78
C GLU A 12 -20.23 8.61 3.08
N ILE A 13 -19.77 9.36 2.09
CA ILE A 13 -19.46 10.77 2.19
C ILE A 13 -20.12 11.47 1.00
N ASP A 14 -21.03 12.40 1.26
CA ASP A 14 -21.82 13.13 0.25
C ASP A 14 -22.54 12.20 -0.75
N GLY A 15 -22.99 11.02 -0.27
CA GLY A 15 -23.69 10.04 -1.08
C GLY A 15 -22.78 9.11 -1.90
N GLU A 16 -21.48 9.28 -1.83
CA GLU A 16 -20.49 8.45 -2.52
C GLU A 16 -19.86 7.45 -1.54
N PRO A 17 -19.77 6.16 -1.90
CA PRO A 17 -19.13 5.15 -1.07
C PRO A 17 -17.61 5.18 -1.23
N TYR A 18 -16.89 5.21 -0.10
CA TYR A 18 -15.43 5.14 -0.03
C TYR A 18 -14.98 3.88 0.68
N ILE A 19 -14.03 3.15 0.10
CA ILE A 19 -13.56 1.87 0.61
C ILE A 19 -12.06 1.90 0.91
N ARG A 20 -11.68 1.41 2.10
CA ARG A 20 -10.27 1.17 2.46
C ARG A 20 -10.06 -0.27 2.88
N VAL A 21 -8.85 -0.74 2.69
CA VAL A 21 -8.42 -2.08 3.10
C VAL A 21 -7.38 -1.95 4.22
N ILE A 22 -7.54 -2.76 5.27
CA ILE A 22 -6.63 -2.81 6.41
C ILE A 22 -6.15 -4.24 6.59
N ASP A 23 -4.85 -4.39 6.84
CA ASP A 23 -4.20 -5.64 7.14
C ASP A 23 -3.44 -5.51 8.47
N TYR A 24 -3.51 -6.55 9.32
CA TYR A 24 -2.88 -6.54 10.64
C TYR A 24 -1.46 -7.10 10.55
N LYS A 25 -0.47 -6.29 10.93
CA LYS A 25 0.95 -6.68 10.87
C LYS A 25 1.58 -6.77 12.25
N SER A 26 2.16 -7.92 12.56
CA SER A 26 2.97 -8.11 13.78
C SER A 26 4.37 -7.52 13.67
N SER A 27 4.84 -7.20 12.47
CA SER A 27 6.12 -6.54 12.18
C SER A 27 5.86 -5.21 11.48
N GLY A 28 6.59 -4.16 11.87
CA GLY A 28 6.46 -2.82 11.31
C GLY A 28 7.07 -2.69 9.91
N LYS A 29 6.57 -3.45 8.94
CA LYS A 29 7.01 -3.29 7.55
C LYS A 29 6.36 -2.02 6.98
N PRO A 30 7.15 -1.02 6.54
CA PRO A 30 6.57 0.16 5.90
C PRO A 30 5.94 -0.21 4.56
N PHE A 31 4.86 0.47 4.21
CA PHE A 31 4.35 0.45 2.85
C PHE A 31 5.15 1.46 2.01
N ASP A 32 5.64 1.02 0.86
CA ASP A 32 6.33 1.85 -0.10
C ASP A 32 5.70 1.67 -1.48
N VAL A 33 5.32 2.78 -2.11
CA VAL A 33 4.76 2.78 -3.47
C VAL A 33 5.80 2.28 -4.47
N SER A 34 7.08 2.60 -4.27
CA SER A 34 8.16 2.13 -5.16
C SER A 34 8.25 0.60 -5.21
N ASP A 35 8.00 -0.08 -4.09
CA ASP A 35 7.91 -1.55 -4.06
C ASP A 35 6.83 -2.05 -5.03
N ALA A 36 5.63 -1.45 -4.98
CA ALA A 36 4.51 -1.85 -5.82
C ALA A 36 4.78 -1.59 -7.31
N LEU A 37 5.39 -0.45 -7.62
CA LEU A 37 5.80 -0.11 -8.98
C LEU A 37 6.85 -1.09 -9.53
N ASN A 38 7.71 -1.63 -8.66
CA ASN A 38 8.65 -2.70 -8.97
C ASN A 38 8.02 -4.11 -8.94
N GLY A 39 6.72 -4.25 -8.78
CA GLY A 39 6.02 -5.55 -8.73
C GLY A 39 6.15 -6.28 -7.39
N LEU A 40 6.46 -5.58 -6.30
CA LEU A 40 6.62 -6.14 -4.96
C LEU A 40 5.56 -5.56 -4.01
N ASN A 41 5.24 -6.30 -2.94
CA ASN A 41 4.29 -5.84 -1.90
C ASN A 41 2.91 -5.37 -2.43
N MET A 42 2.46 -5.88 -3.58
CA MET A 42 1.22 -5.47 -4.24
C MET A 42 -0.06 -6.00 -3.59
N GLN A 43 0.03 -6.90 -2.61
CA GLN A 43 -1.12 -7.62 -2.02
C GLN A 43 -2.28 -6.70 -1.66
N MET A 44 -2.01 -5.63 -0.93
CA MET A 44 -3.05 -4.70 -0.45
C MET A 44 -3.68 -3.90 -1.59
N LEU A 45 -2.90 -3.56 -2.60
CA LEU A 45 -3.38 -2.87 -3.81
C LEU A 45 -4.27 -3.79 -4.63
N ILE A 46 -3.86 -5.04 -4.82
CA ILE A 46 -4.68 -6.07 -5.48
C ILE A 46 -6.02 -6.22 -4.76
N TYR A 47 -6.03 -6.24 -3.44
CA TYR A 47 -7.27 -6.31 -2.67
C TYR A 47 -8.14 -5.08 -2.88
N LEU A 48 -7.60 -3.88 -2.71
CA LEU A 48 -8.33 -2.63 -2.88
C LEU A 48 -8.92 -2.53 -4.28
N PHE A 49 -8.11 -2.70 -5.30
CA PHE A 49 -8.53 -2.56 -6.69
C PHE A 49 -9.52 -3.67 -7.13
N THR A 50 -9.34 -4.90 -6.63
CA THR A 50 -10.31 -5.98 -6.88
C THR A 50 -11.66 -5.69 -6.24
N LEU A 51 -11.69 -5.15 -5.02
CA LEU A 51 -12.93 -4.78 -4.34
C LEU A 51 -13.64 -3.63 -5.05
N VAL A 52 -12.92 -2.62 -5.51
CA VAL A 52 -13.47 -1.50 -6.29
C VAL A 52 -14.03 -2.02 -7.62
N ARG A 53 -13.29 -2.84 -8.36
CA ARG A 53 -13.70 -3.36 -9.68
C ARG A 53 -14.86 -4.37 -9.60
N ASN A 54 -14.78 -5.32 -8.67
CA ASN A 54 -15.66 -6.49 -8.64
C ASN A 54 -16.65 -6.48 -7.47
N GLY A 55 -16.51 -5.54 -6.54
CA GLY A 55 -17.30 -5.47 -5.33
C GLY A 55 -18.60 -4.68 -5.43
N LYS A 56 -18.99 -4.22 -6.62
CA LYS A 56 -20.14 -3.32 -6.85
C LYS A 56 -21.45 -3.80 -6.20
N ALA A 57 -21.74 -5.10 -6.26
CA ALA A 57 -22.94 -5.66 -5.65
C ALA A 57 -23.00 -5.50 -4.12
N ARG A 58 -21.86 -5.33 -3.47
CA ARG A 58 -21.74 -5.22 -2.00
C ARG A 58 -21.40 -3.80 -1.53
N TYR A 59 -20.61 -3.07 -2.29
CA TYR A 59 -20.03 -1.80 -1.88
C TYR A 59 -20.45 -0.62 -2.76
N GLY A 60 -21.32 -0.85 -3.76
CA GLY A 60 -21.67 0.16 -4.74
C GLY A 60 -20.50 0.47 -5.68
N ASP A 61 -20.54 1.65 -6.33
CA ASP A 61 -19.44 2.18 -7.14
C ASP A 61 -18.40 2.86 -6.22
N ALA A 62 -17.76 2.04 -5.36
CA ALA A 62 -16.91 2.55 -4.30
C ALA A 62 -15.62 3.18 -4.83
N ILE A 63 -15.26 4.32 -4.24
CA ILE A 63 -14.03 5.05 -4.51
C ILE A 63 -12.92 4.51 -3.58
N PRO A 64 -11.70 4.22 -4.08
CA PRO A 64 -10.62 3.75 -3.25
C PRO A 64 -10.15 4.85 -2.29
N ALA A 65 -10.23 4.60 -0.99
CA ALA A 65 -9.85 5.55 0.06
C ALA A 65 -8.47 5.29 0.67
N GLY A 66 -7.88 4.11 0.47
CA GLY A 66 -6.53 3.82 0.91
C GLY A 66 -6.27 2.38 1.30
N VAL A 67 -5.00 2.10 1.55
CA VAL A 67 -4.51 0.85 2.13
C VAL A 67 -3.70 1.13 3.37
N LEU A 68 -3.96 0.39 4.45
CA LEU A 68 -3.35 0.62 5.75
C LEU A 68 -2.88 -0.69 6.38
N TYR A 69 -1.66 -0.68 6.90
CA TYR A 69 -1.13 -1.71 7.78
C TYR A 69 -1.32 -1.27 9.23
N MET A 70 -2.15 -1.98 9.96
CA MET A 70 -2.38 -1.73 11.38
C MET A 70 -1.37 -2.54 12.20
N PRO A 71 -0.56 -1.89 13.06
CA PRO A 71 0.35 -2.61 13.94
C PRO A 71 -0.45 -3.45 14.94
N ALA A 72 -0.22 -4.77 14.94
CA ALA A 72 -0.87 -5.73 15.84
C ALA A 72 -0.04 -5.99 17.12
N LYS A 73 1.14 -5.37 17.24
CA LYS A 73 2.05 -5.55 18.37
C LYS A 73 2.57 -4.20 18.83
N ALA A 74 2.39 -3.90 20.12
CA ALA A 74 3.01 -2.74 20.74
C ALA A 74 4.45 -3.08 21.14
N SER A 75 5.37 -2.12 21.01
CA SER A 75 6.72 -2.26 21.52
C SER A 75 6.75 -2.16 23.04
N ALA A 76 7.58 -3.00 23.69
CA ALA A 76 7.87 -2.83 25.11
C ALA A 76 8.74 -1.58 25.29
N PHE A 77 8.44 -0.78 26.29
CA PHE A 77 9.24 0.39 26.66
C PHE A 77 9.55 0.40 28.14
N THR A 78 10.66 1.02 28.50
CA THR A 78 11.04 1.22 29.89
C THR A 78 10.35 2.47 30.42
N ALA A 79 9.51 2.31 31.42
CA ALA A 79 8.80 3.40 32.06
C ALA A 79 9.60 3.97 33.23
N GLU A 80 9.67 5.28 33.38
CA GLU A 80 10.23 5.94 34.53
C GLU A 80 9.23 5.96 35.67
N ARG A 81 9.69 5.56 36.89
CA ARG A 81 8.84 5.53 38.08
C ARG A 81 8.33 6.93 38.41
N GLY A 82 7.02 7.03 38.65
CA GLY A 82 6.37 8.30 39.02
C GLY A 82 5.97 9.20 37.85
N LYS A 83 6.25 8.81 36.61
CA LYS A 83 5.75 9.54 35.42
C LYS A 83 4.48 8.91 34.86
N ASP A 84 3.65 9.73 34.24
CA ASP A 84 2.42 9.29 33.56
C ASP A 84 2.74 8.31 32.41
N LEU A 85 2.29 7.07 32.56
CA LEU A 85 2.52 5.99 31.58
C LEU A 85 1.88 6.30 30.22
N SER A 86 0.80 7.08 30.18
CA SER A 86 0.11 7.42 28.93
C SER A 86 0.97 8.30 27.99
N LYS A 87 1.98 8.97 28.56
CA LYS A 87 2.93 9.84 27.85
C LYS A 87 4.27 9.18 27.56
N GLN A 88 4.42 7.93 28.00
CA GLN A 88 5.61 7.12 27.79
C GLN A 88 5.30 6.04 26.75
N GLY A 89 6.27 5.66 25.99
CA GLY A 89 6.12 4.73 24.88
C GLY A 89 6.31 5.41 23.53
N ASN A 90 6.38 4.60 22.49
CA ASN A 90 6.55 5.13 21.13
C ASN A 90 5.19 5.58 20.59
N PRO A 91 4.98 6.88 20.29
CA PRO A 91 3.72 7.35 19.73
C PRO A 91 3.39 6.71 18.37
N ASN A 92 4.40 6.20 17.65
CA ASN A 92 4.22 5.54 16.37
C ASN A 92 3.70 4.10 16.49
N ASP A 93 3.66 3.50 17.69
CA ASP A 93 3.18 2.12 17.87
C ASP A 93 1.70 1.94 17.52
N LYS A 94 0.94 3.02 17.52
CA LYS A 94 -0.48 3.04 17.16
C LYS A 94 -0.73 3.51 15.73
N LYS A 95 0.30 4.10 15.09
CA LYS A 95 0.16 4.72 13.79
C LYS A 95 0.22 3.68 12.67
N MET A 96 -0.87 3.60 11.91
CA MET A 96 -0.92 2.76 10.72
C MET A 96 0.06 3.23 9.66
N GLN A 97 0.59 2.30 8.89
CA GLN A 97 1.45 2.56 7.73
C GLN A 97 0.65 2.33 6.45
N GLY A 98 0.98 3.04 5.39
CA GLY A 98 0.26 2.95 4.13
C GLY A 98 0.04 4.32 3.52
N PHE A 99 -1.03 4.46 2.75
CA PHE A 99 -1.48 5.75 2.24
C PHE A 99 -3.01 5.86 2.34
N VAL A 100 -3.50 7.09 2.29
CA VAL A 100 -4.92 7.43 2.20
C VAL A 100 -5.17 8.34 1.00
N LEU A 101 -6.40 8.37 0.52
CA LEU A 101 -6.82 9.29 -0.53
C LEU A 101 -6.60 10.74 -0.09
N GLU A 102 -6.05 11.58 -0.96
CA GLU A 102 -5.88 13.01 -0.73
C GLU A 102 -7.22 13.75 -0.81
N ASN A 103 -8.02 13.55 0.22
CA ASN A 103 -9.34 14.16 0.39
C ASN A 103 -9.58 14.43 1.87
N ALA A 104 -9.92 15.67 2.24
CA ALA A 104 -10.08 16.10 3.63
C ALA A 104 -11.23 15.36 4.32
N ASP A 105 -12.36 15.19 3.65
CA ASP A 105 -13.54 14.52 4.21
C ASP A 105 -13.29 13.03 4.46
N VAL A 106 -12.53 12.39 3.57
CA VAL A 106 -12.07 11.00 3.73
C VAL A 106 -11.14 10.88 4.94
N ILE A 107 -10.21 11.82 5.14
CA ILE A 107 -9.30 11.85 6.29
C ILE A 107 -10.08 12.02 7.59
N VAL A 108 -11.05 12.95 7.64
CA VAL A 108 -11.90 13.19 8.81
C VAL A 108 -12.82 11.98 9.08
N ALA A 109 -13.32 11.32 8.05
CA ALA A 109 -14.09 10.07 8.22
C ALA A 109 -13.24 8.91 8.78
N MET A 110 -11.92 8.91 8.52
CA MET A 110 -10.99 7.92 9.07
C MET A 110 -10.54 8.25 10.50
N GLU A 111 -10.36 9.54 10.81
CA GLU A 111 -9.89 10.04 12.10
C GLU A 111 -10.53 11.41 12.35
N TYR A 112 -11.49 11.47 13.27
CA TYR A 112 -12.49 12.55 13.46
C TYR A 112 -11.92 13.97 13.44
N ASP A 113 -10.74 14.19 14.01
CA ASP A 113 -10.09 15.51 14.07
C ASP A 113 -9.04 15.73 12.97
N GLY A 114 -8.81 14.71 12.12
CA GLY A 114 -7.79 14.76 11.06
C GLY A 114 -6.36 14.97 11.57
N SER A 115 -6.09 14.70 12.85
CA SER A 115 -4.79 14.98 13.49
C SER A 115 -3.64 14.07 13.03
N GLY A 116 -3.95 12.90 12.46
CA GLY A 116 -2.97 11.93 11.96
C GLY A 116 -2.25 11.19 13.08
N VAL A 117 -2.93 10.92 14.19
CA VAL A 117 -2.43 10.08 15.29
C VAL A 117 -2.40 8.62 14.88
N TYR A 118 -3.48 8.15 14.21
CA TYR A 118 -3.66 6.74 13.85
C TYR A 118 -3.41 6.47 12.36
N ILE A 119 -3.67 7.43 11.49
CA ILE A 119 -3.48 7.30 10.04
C ILE A 119 -2.23 8.05 9.56
N PRO A 120 -1.63 7.67 8.40
CA PRO A 120 -0.39 8.28 7.92
C PRO A 120 -0.57 9.66 7.28
N ALA A 121 -1.75 10.26 7.39
CA ALA A 121 -2.07 11.60 6.87
C ALA A 121 -2.70 12.48 7.95
N ARG A 122 -2.65 13.78 7.76
CA ARG A 122 -3.26 14.77 8.66
C ARG A 122 -3.67 16.02 7.90
N ILE A 123 -4.57 16.79 8.49
CA ILE A 123 -4.94 18.13 8.05
C ILE A 123 -4.23 19.12 8.98
N ASP A 124 -3.47 20.06 8.42
CA ASP A 124 -2.80 21.10 9.20
C ASP A 124 -3.78 22.24 9.56
N LYS A 125 -3.30 23.23 10.33
CA LYS A 125 -4.11 24.35 10.81
C LYS A 125 -4.62 25.26 9.67
N ASP A 126 -3.95 25.23 8.54
CA ASP A 126 -4.29 26.00 7.35
C ASP A 126 -5.21 25.21 6.39
N GLY A 127 -5.62 23.99 6.80
CA GLY A 127 -6.49 23.12 6.02
C GLY A 127 -5.74 22.28 4.96
N ASN A 128 -4.40 22.34 4.92
CA ASN A 128 -3.65 21.56 3.94
C ASN A 128 -3.47 20.11 4.40
N ILE A 129 -3.60 19.19 3.47
CA ILE A 129 -3.33 17.77 3.69
C ILE A 129 -1.82 17.52 3.69
N LYS A 130 -1.33 16.78 4.69
CA LYS A 130 0.07 16.41 4.86
C LYS A 130 0.18 14.93 5.19
N GLY A 131 1.24 14.30 4.72
CA GLY A 131 1.54 12.89 5.04
C GLY A 131 1.63 12.01 3.81
N LYS A 132 1.28 10.75 3.97
CA LYS A 132 1.29 9.77 2.87
C LYS A 132 -0.10 9.71 2.23
N THR A 133 -0.29 10.50 1.20
CA THR A 133 -1.55 10.58 0.44
C THR A 133 -1.28 10.33 -1.03
N LEU A 134 -2.30 9.87 -1.73
CA LEU A 134 -2.34 9.77 -3.19
C LEU A 134 -3.66 10.37 -3.66
N ASP A 135 -3.63 11.15 -4.74
CA ASP A 135 -4.83 11.62 -5.41
C ASP A 135 -5.43 10.51 -6.30
N LEU A 136 -6.63 10.74 -6.86
CA LEU A 136 -7.29 9.75 -7.71
C LEU A 136 -6.53 9.46 -9.02
N ARG A 137 -5.78 10.42 -9.53
CA ARG A 137 -4.95 10.25 -10.72
C ARG A 137 -3.75 9.37 -10.43
N GLU A 138 -3.07 9.61 -9.31
CA GLU A 138 -1.97 8.78 -8.83
C GLU A 138 -2.44 7.35 -8.54
N LEU A 139 -3.61 7.20 -7.92
CA LEU A 139 -4.22 5.89 -7.69
C LEU A 139 -4.55 5.15 -8.99
N SER A 140 -5.02 5.86 -10.02
CA SER A 140 -5.27 5.28 -11.34
C SER A 140 -3.98 4.77 -11.98
N LYS A 141 -2.90 5.58 -11.97
CA LYS A 141 -1.59 5.17 -12.48
C LYS A 141 -1.03 3.96 -11.72
N LEU A 142 -1.19 3.96 -10.40
CA LEU A 142 -0.76 2.84 -9.56
C LEU A 142 -1.54 1.56 -9.90
N TRP A 143 -2.85 1.68 -10.15
CA TRP A 143 -3.68 0.56 -10.59
C TRP A 143 -3.19 -0.02 -11.92
N ASP A 144 -3.02 0.83 -12.94
CA ASP A 144 -2.57 0.40 -14.26
C ASP A 144 -1.21 -0.32 -14.18
N LYS A 145 -0.29 0.19 -13.32
CA LYS A 145 1.01 -0.45 -13.13
C LYS A 145 0.92 -1.79 -12.39
N VAL A 146 0.03 -1.91 -11.42
CA VAL A 146 -0.23 -3.19 -10.75
C VAL A 146 -0.82 -4.21 -11.73
N ASP A 147 -1.80 -3.81 -12.56
CA ASP A 147 -2.38 -4.67 -13.59
C ASP A 147 -1.31 -5.12 -14.61
N GLU A 148 -0.47 -4.20 -15.10
CA GLU A 148 0.66 -4.51 -15.99
C GLU A 148 1.62 -5.54 -15.38
N ASN A 149 2.04 -5.32 -14.14
CA ASN A 149 2.92 -6.24 -13.43
C ASN A 149 2.28 -7.63 -13.27
N LEU A 150 1.00 -7.71 -12.96
CA LEU A 150 0.27 -8.97 -12.83
C LEU A 150 0.14 -9.73 -14.15
N VAL A 151 -0.12 -9.02 -15.24
CA VAL A 151 -0.18 -9.59 -16.59
C VAL A 151 1.18 -10.16 -16.97
N ASN A 152 2.25 -9.36 -16.83
CA ASN A 152 3.62 -9.78 -17.16
C ASN A 152 4.04 -11.02 -16.34
N MET A 153 3.78 -11.03 -15.03
CA MET A 153 4.04 -12.21 -14.16
C MET A 153 3.24 -13.43 -14.61
N GLY A 154 1.98 -13.23 -15.02
CA GLY A 154 1.13 -14.30 -15.52
C GLY A 154 1.64 -14.90 -16.83
N GLU A 155 2.12 -14.07 -17.74
CA GLU A 155 2.71 -14.49 -19.01
C GLU A 155 4.03 -15.22 -18.81
N GLU A 156 4.93 -14.71 -17.95
CA GLU A 156 6.17 -15.39 -17.60
C GLU A 156 5.92 -16.79 -17.03
N LEU A 157 4.98 -16.90 -16.08
CA LEU A 157 4.57 -18.19 -15.51
C LEU A 157 3.98 -19.13 -16.58
N HIS A 158 3.14 -18.61 -17.48
CA HIS A 158 2.54 -19.40 -18.56
C HIS A 158 3.59 -19.95 -19.52
N HIS A 159 4.65 -19.20 -19.79
CA HIS A 159 5.77 -19.63 -20.62
C HIS A 159 6.82 -20.46 -19.87
N GLY A 160 6.61 -20.75 -18.58
CA GLY A 160 7.53 -21.53 -17.75
C GLY A 160 8.82 -20.77 -17.40
N SER A 161 8.82 -19.44 -17.47
CA SER A 161 9.97 -18.62 -17.09
C SER A 161 10.07 -18.53 -15.56
N ILE A 162 11.12 -19.11 -15.00
CA ILE A 162 11.41 -19.11 -13.55
C ILE A 162 12.88 -18.77 -13.28
N PRO A 163 13.40 -17.63 -13.77
CA PRO A 163 14.80 -17.29 -13.58
C PRO A 163 15.12 -17.04 -12.10
N ALA A 164 16.28 -17.49 -11.65
CA ALA A 164 16.80 -17.20 -10.31
C ALA A 164 17.37 -15.77 -10.27
N LEU A 165 16.50 -14.77 -10.33
CA LEU A 165 16.83 -13.34 -10.31
C LEU A 165 16.30 -12.71 -9.03
N PRO A 166 17.02 -12.80 -7.89
CA PRO A 166 16.58 -12.18 -6.64
C PRO A 166 16.50 -10.66 -6.79
N ALA A 167 15.48 -10.07 -6.16
CA ALA A 167 15.36 -8.62 -6.13
C ALA A 167 16.48 -8.01 -5.30
N GLN A 168 17.18 -7.00 -5.84
CA GLN A 168 18.19 -6.21 -5.15
C GLN A 168 17.74 -4.76 -5.04
N GLY A 169 17.76 -4.21 -3.83
CA GLY A 169 17.39 -2.85 -3.51
C GLY A 169 17.60 -2.57 -2.03
N LYS A 170 17.34 -1.35 -1.61
CA LYS A 170 17.56 -0.88 -0.24
C LYS A 170 16.94 -1.78 0.82
N ASN A 171 15.73 -2.28 0.57
CA ASN A 171 14.95 -3.08 1.51
C ASN A 171 15.10 -4.60 1.29
N TYR A 172 15.89 -5.04 0.31
CA TYR A 172 15.96 -6.44 -0.16
C TYR A 172 17.38 -7.03 -0.13
N LYS A 173 18.30 -6.43 0.63
CA LYS A 173 19.71 -6.87 0.72
C LYS A 173 19.91 -8.31 1.21
N GLU A 174 18.94 -8.83 1.98
CA GLU A 174 19.02 -10.14 2.61
C GLU A 174 17.92 -11.10 2.13
N ILE A 175 17.37 -10.88 0.93
CA ILE A 175 16.24 -11.69 0.47
C ILE A 175 16.60 -13.18 0.35
N CYS A 176 17.81 -13.47 -0.13
CA CYS A 176 18.29 -14.83 -0.30
C CYS A 176 18.44 -15.58 1.03
N SER A 177 18.89 -14.91 2.10
CA SER A 177 19.07 -15.54 3.41
C SER A 177 17.75 -15.99 4.06
N LYS A 178 16.62 -15.48 3.59
CA LYS A 178 15.27 -15.81 4.05
C LYS A 178 14.49 -16.68 3.06
N CYS A 179 15.14 -17.09 1.96
CA CYS A 179 14.52 -17.87 0.92
C CYS A 179 14.45 -19.36 1.31
N GLU A 180 13.29 -19.97 1.16
CA GLU A 180 13.09 -21.40 1.43
C GLU A 180 13.96 -22.30 0.53
N TYR A 181 14.31 -21.82 -0.65
CA TYR A 181 15.13 -22.53 -1.65
C TYR A 181 16.63 -22.29 -1.49
N TRP A 182 17.08 -21.56 -0.45
CA TRP A 182 18.49 -21.23 -0.23
C TRP A 182 19.42 -22.45 -0.32
N ASN A 183 19.02 -23.58 0.28
CA ASN A 183 19.86 -24.78 0.36
C ASN A 183 20.01 -25.53 -0.98
N ILE A 184 19.17 -25.26 -1.95
CA ILE A 184 19.20 -25.91 -3.28
C ILE A 184 19.44 -24.94 -4.42
N CYS A 185 19.31 -23.64 -4.17
CA CYS A 185 19.58 -22.60 -5.13
C CYS A 185 21.10 -22.37 -5.23
N THR A 186 21.61 -22.33 -6.46
CA THR A 186 23.03 -22.09 -6.73
C THR A 186 23.32 -20.61 -6.99
N HIS A 187 22.38 -19.71 -6.71
CA HIS A 187 22.59 -18.28 -6.91
C HIS A 187 23.66 -17.72 -5.95
N GLU A 188 24.68 -17.12 -6.52
CA GLU A 188 25.78 -16.46 -5.81
C GLU A 188 25.66 -14.94 -5.97
N SER A 189 26.33 -14.17 -5.09
CA SER A 189 26.28 -12.72 -5.06
C SER A 189 26.81 -12.02 -6.33
N ASN A 190 27.58 -12.71 -7.15
CA ASN A 190 28.11 -12.25 -8.43
C ASN A 190 27.23 -12.60 -9.62
N MET A 191 26.13 -13.35 -9.39
CA MET A 191 25.19 -13.70 -10.45
C MET A 191 24.18 -12.56 -10.70
N PRO A 192 23.54 -12.56 -11.88
CA PRO A 192 22.56 -11.54 -12.22
C PRO A 192 21.42 -11.48 -11.18
N ALA A 193 21.01 -10.28 -10.85
CA ALA A 193 19.88 -10.00 -9.97
C ALA A 193 18.96 -8.97 -10.64
N ARG A 194 17.74 -8.86 -10.15
CA ARG A 194 16.81 -7.85 -10.58
C ARG A 194 17.00 -6.59 -9.74
N GLU A 195 17.68 -5.60 -10.31
CA GLU A 195 17.86 -4.30 -9.67
C GLU A 195 16.52 -3.58 -9.53
N LEU A 196 16.22 -3.12 -8.32
CA LEU A 196 15.03 -2.34 -8.02
C LEU A 196 15.34 -0.85 -8.11
N ASN A 197 14.43 -0.10 -8.71
CA ASN A 197 14.51 1.35 -8.65
C ASN A 197 13.81 1.85 -7.37
N ASP A 198 14.56 2.03 -6.30
CA ASP A 198 14.07 2.50 -5.00
C ASP A 198 13.53 3.95 -5.03
N ASN A 199 13.79 4.70 -6.11
CA ASN A 199 13.34 6.08 -6.27
C ASN A 199 12.17 6.21 -7.25
N LEU A 200 11.57 5.09 -7.66
CA LEU A 200 10.45 5.12 -8.59
C LEU A 200 9.26 5.85 -7.96
N LYS A 201 8.75 6.87 -8.66
CA LYS A 201 7.60 7.66 -8.23
C LYS A 201 6.48 7.61 -9.26
N LEU A 202 5.26 7.82 -8.81
CA LEU A 202 4.13 8.01 -9.70
C LEU A 202 4.30 9.34 -10.45
N GLY A 203 4.31 9.29 -11.77
CA GLY A 203 4.32 10.48 -12.63
C GLY A 203 5.67 10.93 -13.17
N GLU A 204 6.79 10.28 -12.86
CA GLU A 204 8.07 10.51 -13.53
C GLU A 204 8.20 9.58 -14.75
N GLY A 205 7.90 10.05 -15.95
CA GLY A 205 8.17 9.31 -17.20
C GLY A 205 7.11 9.38 -18.30
N ASP A 206 5.91 9.88 -18.03
CA ASP A 206 4.84 9.87 -19.03
C ASP A 206 4.46 11.29 -19.45
N GLU A 207 5.05 11.79 -20.55
CA GLU A 207 4.60 13.02 -21.22
C GLU A 207 3.28 12.85 -21.99
N GLU A 208 2.75 11.63 -22.14
CA GLU A 208 1.46 11.36 -22.80
C GLU A 208 0.62 10.34 -22.05
N TRP A 209 -0.05 10.76 -20.97
CA TRP A 209 -1.15 9.98 -20.46
C TRP A 209 -2.49 10.67 -20.71
N GLU A 210 -3.09 10.38 -21.85
CA GLU A 210 -4.50 10.66 -22.09
C GLU A 210 -5.34 9.86 -21.09
N SER A 211 -6.07 10.59 -20.25
CA SER A 211 -6.98 10.10 -19.22
C SER A 211 -7.97 9.08 -19.80
N THR A 212 -7.63 7.81 -19.78
CA THR A 212 -8.65 6.77 -19.84
C THR A 212 -9.26 6.69 -18.45
N GLY A 213 -10.36 7.39 -18.25
CA GLY A 213 -11.11 7.45 -17.00
C GLY A 213 -11.72 6.13 -16.59
N ARG A 214 -10.89 5.13 -16.27
CA ARG A 214 -11.34 3.79 -15.86
C ARG A 214 -11.81 3.73 -14.41
N LEU A 215 -11.45 4.70 -13.57
CA LEU A 215 -11.94 4.76 -12.18
C LEU A 215 -13.27 5.51 -12.03
N ILE A 216 -13.65 6.34 -13.02
CA ILE A 216 -14.84 7.19 -12.91
C ILE A 216 -15.91 6.88 -13.97
N ASN A 217 -15.60 6.13 -15.05
CA ASN A 217 -16.49 5.94 -16.18
C ASN A 217 -16.77 4.47 -16.57
N SER A 218 -16.93 3.56 -15.62
CA SER A 218 -17.56 2.27 -15.91
C SER A 218 -19.09 2.29 -15.73
N THR A 219 -19.70 3.47 -15.77
CA THR A 219 -21.15 3.68 -15.76
C THR A 219 -21.57 4.50 -16.95
N ARG A 220 -21.71 3.84 -18.11
CA ARG A 220 -22.77 4.11 -19.11
C ARG A 220 -23.11 2.84 -19.86
#